data_f4073ee57ab279f252e073bd8cbe5b57
#
_entry.id   f4073ee57ab279f252e073bd8cbe5b57
#
_cell.length_a   1.000
_cell.length_b   1.000
_cell.length_c   1.000
_cell.angle_alpha   90.00
_cell.angle_beta   90.00
_cell.angle_gamma   90.00
#
_symmetry.space_group_name_H-M   'P 1'
#
loop_
_entity.id
_entity.type
_entity.pdbx_description
1 polymer ?
#
loop_
_entity_poly.entity_id
_entity_poly.type
_entity_poly.pdbx_seq_one_letter_code
_entity_poly.pdbx_strand_id
1 'polypeptide(L)'
;MCKIKQLNGDAPRMNNYCTAREYEVLTIIAKDETLKVGDLIDGKKLSNKTVGRIWEITECNRVDGGHVTIKDNKGNVKTCMFVFGKGTQKPQPKPTKDEETKTDETTKTDETMNAQGNNNGIEQVANIFASLQSDAYNKGYKVATEEAAEMIDDLTAQVEELKNRPTTSGTVINITIDGKTDTKVINSIVNPNAEELVDYLKEGENVFLWGPAGAGKNVLGEQLAEMLNVPFFYMNTVYTKYDITGFTDAQGNYVPTAVINWLKNEDGGLMFFDEMCTNSPEANTAINALLANKYIVLQNGEVLKMSPRHYVVAADNTNGLGATEEYNGRYKMDESTRDRFAFFFIDYDAAVEESIVGDKKDILDFVRELRKVTKECNISLVLGYRCINRLVKFYDKDAARTIEHNILKGMEQDTINEIASRLTGTTKWHKAFKSLVK
;
A
#
# COMPACT_ATOMS: atom_id res chain seq x y z
N MET A 1 -28.70 2.49 14.87
CA MET A 1 -27.53 3.10 15.53
C MET A 1 -26.77 3.87 14.46
N CYS A 2 -26.64 5.19 14.60
CA CYS A 2 -25.94 6.01 13.61
C CYS A 2 -24.45 5.71 13.65
N LYS A 3 -23.84 5.46 12.48
CA LYS A 3 -22.39 5.26 12.31
C LYS A 3 -21.85 6.35 11.42
N ILE A 4 -20.58 6.72 11.62
CA ILE A 4 -19.86 7.62 10.73
C ILE A 4 -18.98 6.77 9.84
N LYS A 5 -19.08 7.00 8.53
CA LYS A 5 -18.18 6.43 7.52
C LYS A 5 -17.23 7.54 7.05
N GLN A 6 -15.94 7.28 7.13
CA GLN A 6 -14.93 8.15 6.57
C GLN A 6 -15.14 8.22 5.04
N LEU A 7 -15.15 9.41 4.47
CA LEU A 7 -15.17 9.58 3.03
C LEU A 7 -13.78 9.20 2.48
N ASN A 8 -13.67 8.00 1.92
CA ASN A 8 -12.50 7.62 1.11
C ASN A 8 -12.59 8.36 -0.23
N GLY A 9 -11.56 9.12 -0.54
CA GLY A 9 -11.48 10.10 -1.56
C GLY A 9 -11.70 9.66 -3.00
N ASP A 10 -12.96 9.82 -3.44
CA ASP A 10 -13.30 10.09 -4.83
C ASP A 10 -13.78 11.54 -5.04
N ALA A 11 -13.69 12.37 -4.01
CA ALA A 11 -13.75 13.83 -4.18
C ALA A 11 -12.31 14.35 -4.36
N PRO A 12 -12.02 15.17 -5.38
CA PRO A 12 -10.64 15.51 -5.78
C PRO A 12 -9.85 16.39 -4.80
N ARG A 13 -10.17 16.45 -3.51
CA ARG A 13 -9.50 17.29 -2.50
C ARG A 13 -9.45 16.79 -1.07
N MET A 14 -9.71 15.53 -0.76
CA MET A 14 -9.64 15.06 0.64
C MET A 14 -8.65 13.92 0.83
N ASN A 15 -7.36 14.26 0.91
CA ASN A 15 -6.29 13.41 1.43
C ASN A 15 -6.16 13.56 2.97
N ASN A 16 -7.25 13.42 3.71
CA ASN A 16 -7.17 13.55 5.16
C ASN A 16 -7.81 12.35 5.83
N TYR A 17 -7.00 11.35 6.15
CA TYR A 17 -7.39 10.26 7.05
C TYR A 17 -7.75 10.85 8.43
N CYS A 18 -8.87 10.40 9.03
CA CYS A 18 -9.17 10.73 10.42
C CYS A 18 -8.15 10.09 11.34
N THR A 19 -7.57 10.88 12.24
CA THR A 19 -6.83 10.34 13.37
C THR A 19 -7.77 9.61 14.32
N ALA A 20 -7.26 8.70 15.17
CA ALA A 20 -8.07 8.00 16.17
C ALA A 20 -8.88 8.99 17.04
N ARG A 21 -8.32 10.17 17.33
CA ARG A 21 -8.94 11.23 18.13
C ARG A 21 -10.11 11.92 17.41
N GLU A 22 -9.94 12.23 16.15
CA GLU A 22 -11.03 12.81 15.32
C GLU A 22 -12.16 11.80 15.16
N TYR A 23 -11.85 10.51 15.01
CA TYR A 23 -12.83 9.45 14.95
C TYR A 23 -13.65 9.32 16.24
N GLU A 24 -13.03 9.49 17.43
CA GLU A 24 -13.72 9.50 18.71
C GLU A 24 -14.72 10.66 18.81
N VAL A 25 -14.32 11.89 18.43
CA VAL A 25 -15.20 13.09 18.39
C VAL A 25 -16.38 12.84 17.46
N LEU A 26 -16.13 12.37 16.25
CA LEU A 26 -17.16 12.06 15.26
C LEU A 26 -18.11 10.95 15.73
N THR A 27 -17.61 9.98 16.49
CA THR A 27 -18.43 8.92 17.09
C THR A 27 -19.38 9.47 18.16
N ILE A 28 -18.94 10.45 18.95
CA ILE A 28 -19.79 11.14 19.92
C ILE A 28 -20.90 11.89 19.20
N ILE A 29 -20.57 12.67 18.17
CA ILE A 29 -21.55 13.40 17.36
C ILE A 29 -22.57 12.45 16.73
N ALA A 30 -22.15 11.25 16.31
CA ALA A 30 -23.06 10.24 15.76
C ALA A 30 -24.01 9.62 16.81
N LYS A 31 -23.59 9.58 18.07
CA LYS A 31 -24.38 9.00 19.17
C LYS A 31 -25.29 10.01 19.86
N ASP A 32 -24.85 11.25 19.96
CA ASP A 32 -25.57 12.34 20.65
C ASP A 32 -26.28 13.23 19.62
N GLU A 33 -27.59 12.98 19.46
CA GLU A 33 -28.43 13.69 18.50
C GLU A 33 -28.77 15.12 18.94
N THR A 34 -28.43 15.52 20.17
CA THR A 34 -28.65 16.86 20.70
C THR A 34 -27.61 17.88 20.24
N LEU A 35 -26.42 17.41 19.80
CA LEU A 35 -25.34 18.27 19.31
C LEU A 35 -25.68 18.94 17.99
N LYS A 36 -25.42 20.25 17.90
CA LYS A 36 -25.75 21.12 16.75
C LYS A 36 -24.50 21.83 16.21
N VAL A 37 -24.66 22.47 15.07
CA VAL A 37 -23.65 23.36 14.49
C VAL A 37 -23.38 24.51 15.49
N GLY A 38 -22.11 24.81 15.73
CA GLY A 38 -21.62 25.76 16.71
C GLY A 38 -21.31 25.17 18.09
N ASP A 39 -21.69 23.92 18.37
CA ASP A 39 -21.33 23.24 19.62
C ASP A 39 -19.84 22.91 19.68
N LEU A 40 -19.25 23.09 20.87
CA LEU A 40 -17.86 22.79 21.15
C LEU A 40 -17.73 21.47 21.91
N ILE A 41 -16.88 20.59 21.43
CA ILE A 41 -16.56 19.31 22.06
C ILE A 41 -15.16 19.40 22.68
N ASP A 42 -15.10 19.38 24.01
CA ASP A 42 -13.83 19.40 24.77
C ASP A 42 -13.21 18.00 24.83
N GLY A 43 -11.99 17.88 24.38
CA GLY A 43 -11.22 16.65 24.43
C GLY A 43 -10.97 16.08 25.83
N LYS A 44 -11.16 16.87 26.91
CA LYS A 44 -11.13 16.37 28.29
C LYS A 44 -12.15 15.28 28.59
N LYS A 45 -13.27 15.27 27.85
CA LYS A 45 -14.32 14.23 27.99
C LYS A 45 -13.97 12.92 27.30
N LEU A 46 -12.90 12.86 26.50
CA LEU A 46 -12.58 11.76 25.61
C LEU A 46 -11.45 10.86 26.11
N SER A 47 -10.38 11.43 26.60
CA SER A 47 -9.28 10.70 27.28
C SER A 47 -8.26 11.69 27.87
N ASN A 48 -7.43 11.21 28.82
CA ASN A 48 -6.34 12.01 29.41
C ASN A 48 -5.28 12.47 28.36
N LYS A 49 -5.28 11.90 27.15
CA LYS A 49 -4.33 12.25 26.07
C LYS A 49 -4.82 13.38 25.15
N THR A 50 -6.07 13.81 25.29
CA THR A 50 -6.70 14.85 24.46
C THR A 50 -6.88 16.18 25.16
N VAL A 51 -6.28 16.37 26.30
CA VAL A 51 -6.35 17.62 27.10
C VAL A 51 -5.89 18.79 26.23
N GLY A 52 -6.74 19.83 26.12
CA GLY A 52 -6.44 21.08 25.42
C GLY A 52 -6.80 21.14 23.93
N ARG A 53 -7.42 20.11 23.35
CA ARG A 53 -8.04 20.18 22.03
C ARG A 53 -9.54 20.37 22.14
N ILE A 54 -10.06 21.37 21.44
CA ILE A 54 -11.49 21.69 21.33
C ILE A 54 -11.86 21.57 19.85
N TRP A 55 -12.97 20.91 19.56
CA TRP A 55 -13.53 20.82 18.21
C TRP A 55 -14.87 21.52 18.14
N GLU A 56 -15.07 22.33 17.13
CA GLU A 56 -16.33 23.00 16.79
C GLU A 56 -17.02 22.21 15.68
N ILE A 57 -18.31 21.99 15.81
CA ILE A 57 -19.15 21.43 14.75
C ILE A 57 -19.50 22.55 13.79
N THR A 58 -18.92 22.57 12.59
CA THR A 58 -19.14 23.61 11.59
C THR A 58 -20.25 23.27 10.61
N GLU A 59 -20.56 21.98 10.45
CA GLU A 59 -21.63 21.47 9.60
C GLU A 59 -22.15 20.15 10.18
N CYS A 60 -23.49 19.96 10.20
CA CYS A 60 -24.08 18.72 10.70
C CYS A 60 -25.42 18.44 10.01
N ASN A 61 -25.42 17.59 9.00
CA ASN A 61 -26.61 17.11 8.31
C ASN A 61 -26.86 15.65 8.63
N ARG A 62 -27.76 15.35 9.58
CA ARG A 62 -28.03 14.01 10.12
C ARG A 62 -29.02 13.21 9.27
N VAL A 63 -28.84 13.17 7.97
CA VAL A 63 -29.56 12.29 7.06
C VAL A 63 -28.64 11.16 6.59
N ASP A 64 -29.19 10.06 6.12
CA ASP A 64 -28.38 8.99 5.52
C ASP A 64 -27.66 9.53 4.28
N GLY A 65 -26.32 9.43 4.29
CA GLY A 65 -25.48 10.07 3.27
C GLY A 65 -25.18 11.55 3.50
N GLY A 66 -25.72 12.18 4.56
CA GLY A 66 -25.38 13.56 4.95
C GLY A 66 -24.02 13.65 5.62
N HIS A 67 -23.51 14.90 5.76
CA HIS A 67 -22.15 15.14 6.23
C HIS A 67 -22.13 15.81 7.61
N VAL A 68 -21.07 15.52 8.37
CA VAL A 68 -20.67 16.28 9.55
C VAL A 68 -19.25 16.80 9.34
N THR A 69 -19.06 18.08 9.62
CA THR A 69 -17.76 18.75 9.53
C THR A 69 -17.36 19.29 10.90
N ILE A 70 -16.16 18.96 11.36
CA ILE A 70 -15.58 19.46 12.61
C ILE A 70 -14.30 20.23 12.32
N LYS A 71 -14.01 21.25 13.11
CA LYS A 71 -12.82 22.08 13.03
C LYS A 71 -12.15 22.14 14.39
N ASP A 72 -10.85 21.88 14.45
CA ASP A 72 -10.08 22.01 15.70
C ASP A 72 -9.62 23.45 15.95
N ASN A 73 -9.10 23.69 17.16
CA ASN A 73 -8.56 25.00 17.58
C ASN A 73 -7.28 25.42 16.82
N LYS A 74 -6.73 24.55 15.95
CA LYS A 74 -5.60 24.84 15.06
C LYS A 74 -6.07 25.14 13.62
N GLY A 75 -7.38 25.10 13.35
CA GLY A 75 -7.95 25.35 12.05
C GLY A 75 -8.04 24.12 11.14
N ASN A 76 -7.67 22.92 11.61
CA ASN A 76 -7.81 21.70 10.81
C ASN A 76 -9.29 21.31 10.71
N VAL A 77 -9.73 20.99 9.50
CA VAL A 77 -11.13 20.65 9.19
C VAL A 77 -11.21 19.18 8.78
N LYS A 78 -12.23 18.47 9.30
CA LYS A 78 -12.54 17.08 8.94
C LYS A 78 -14.02 16.95 8.62
N THR A 79 -14.31 16.26 7.51
CA THR A 79 -15.68 16.00 7.07
C THR A 79 -15.90 14.48 6.94
N CYS A 80 -16.99 13.98 7.50
CA CYS A 80 -17.37 12.57 7.43
C CYS A 80 -18.85 12.45 7.07
N MET A 81 -19.23 11.27 6.55
CA MET A 81 -20.61 10.96 6.15
C MET A 81 -21.33 10.17 7.24
N PHE A 82 -22.59 10.50 7.50
CA PHE A 82 -23.48 9.69 8.33
C PHE A 82 -23.97 8.45 7.56
N VAL A 83 -23.91 7.27 8.20
CA VAL A 83 -24.48 6.02 7.68
C VAL A 83 -25.41 5.44 8.73
N PHE A 84 -26.68 5.28 8.39
CA PHE A 84 -27.68 4.69 9.27
C PHE A 84 -27.76 3.18 9.05
N GLY A 85 -27.66 2.39 10.12
CA GLY A 85 -27.88 0.94 10.04
C GLY A 85 -29.35 0.59 9.74
N LYS A 86 -29.60 -0.55 9.11
CA LYS A 86 -30.96 -1.06 8.84
C LYS A 86 -31.81 -1.02 10.12
N GLY A 87 -32.85 -0.18 10.14
CA GLY A 87 -33.80 -0.06 11.25
C GLY A 87 -34.12 1.34 11.76
N THR A 88 -33.43 2.39 11.32
CA THR A 88 -33.76 3.77 11.65
C THR A 88 -34.61 4.42 10.55
N GLN A 89 -35.80 4.90 10.91
CA GLN A 89 -36.65 5.65 9.99
C GLN A 89 -35.91 6.91 9.51
N LYS A 90 -35.95 7.16 8.20
CA LYS A 90 -35.43 8.37 7.58
C LYS A 90 -36.18 9.59 8.13
N PRO A 91 -35.49 10.63 8.65
CA PRO A 91 -36.12 11.91 8.83
C PRO A 91 -36.50 12.48 7.46
N GLN A 92 -37.74 12.84 7.27
CA GLN A 92 -38.16 13.53 6.04
C GLN A 92 -37.55 14.94 6.02
N PRO A 93 -37.04 15.40 4.88
CA PRO A 93 -36.54 16.75 4.75
C PRO A 93 -37.70 17.76 4.90
N LYS A 94 -37.57 18.69 5.84
CA LYS A 94 -38.42 19.87 5.90
C LYS A 94 -38.10 20.77 4.70
N PRO A 95 -39.14 21.37 4.04
CA PRO A 95 -38.90 22.26 2.93
C PRO A 95 -38.25 23.56 3.42
N THR A 96 -37.12 23.90 2.87
CA THR A 96 -36.48 25.20 3.02
C THR A 96 -37.25 26.20 2.20
N LYS A 97 -37.66 27.28 2.88
CA LYS A 97 -38.21 28.51 2.32
C LYS A 97 -37.09 29.36 1.75
N ASP A 98 -37.43 29.95 0.60
CA ASP A 98 -37.12 31.29 0.12
C ASP A 98 -35.64 31.63 -0.22
N GLU A 99 -35.42 31.83 -1.48
CA GLU A 99 -34.77 33.03 -1.98
C GLU A 99 -35.46 33.51 -3.27
N GLU A 100 -36.05 34.72 -3.15
CA GLU A 100 -36.56 35.52 -4.24
C GLU A 100 -35.42 36.03 -5.12
N THR A 101 -35.56 35.92 -6.41
CA THR A 101 -34.90 36.84 -7.34
C THR A 101 -35.89 37.30 -8.39
N LYS A 102 -36.07 38.60 -8.37
CA LYS A 102 -36.80 39.42 -9.37
C LYS A 102 -36.10 39.36 -10.71
N THR A 103 -36.86 39.29 -11.79
CA THR A 103 -36.70 40.18 -12.97
C THR A 103 -37.95 40.11 -13.87
N ASP A 104 -38.50 41.26 -14.02
CA ASP A 104 -39.17 42.01 -15.09
C ASP A 104 -39.86 41.29 -16.27
N GLU A 105 -41.13 41.65 -16.32
CA GLU A 105 -42.00 42.17 -17.40
C GLU A 105 -41.73 41.81 -18.87
N THR A 106 -42.67 41.24 -19.55
CA THR A 106 -43.64 41.82 -20.54
C THR A 106 -44.15 40.67 -21.45
N THR A 107 -45.35 40.46 -21.66
CA THR A 107 -46.37 41.02 -22.50
C THR A 107 -47.61 40.11 -22.50
N LYS A 108 -48.74 40.76 -22.44
CA LYS A 108 -50.13 40.22 -22.58
C LYS A 108 -50.36 39.66 -23.98
N THR A 109 -51.09 38.57 -24.08
CA THR A 109 -52.28 38.49 -24.95
C THR A 109 -53.23 37.39 -24.47
N ASP A 110 -54.48 37.79 -24.30
CA ASP A 110 -55.64 36.91 -24.08
C ASP A 110 -55.85 35.95 -25.23
N GLU A 111 -56.20 34.73 -24.89
CA GLU A 111 -57.26 33.99 -25.57
C GLU A 111 -57.72 32.82 -24.69
N THR A 112 -58.97 33.01 -24.20
CA THR A 112 -59.78 31.98 -23.60
C THR A 112 -60.23 30.96 -24.66
N MET A 113 -59.84 29.68 -24.46
CA MET A 113 -60.64 28.57 -25.00
C MET A 113 -60.59 27.37 -24.05
N ASN A 114 -61.81 27.02 -23.69
CA ASN A 114 -62.25 25.83 -22.97
C ASN A 114 -61.61 24.54 -23.49
N ALA A 115 -60.96 23.77 -22.59
CA ALA A 115 -60.72 22.35 -22.80
C ALA A 115 -60.70 21.63 -21.45
N GLN A 116 -61.87 21.46 -20.86
CA GLN A 116 -62.10 20.34 -19.95
C GLN A 116 -62.16 19.08 -20.77
N GLY A 117 -61.10 18.25 -20.71
CA GLY A 117 -61.17 16.93 -21.36
C GLY A 117 -59.86 16.17 -21.54
N ASN A 118 -58.73 16.62 -21.02
CA ASN A 118 -57.46 15.85 -21.31
C ASN A 118 -56.45 15.74 -20.16
N ASN A 119 -56.81 16.13 -18.92
CA ASN A 119 -55.87 16.02 -17.80
C ASN A 119 -55.70 14.58 -17.23
N ASN A 120 -56.74 13.74 -17.37
CA ASN A 120 -56.67 12.36 -16.86
C ASN A 120 -55.67 11.47 -17.61
N GLY A 121 -55.42 11.70 -18.90
CA GLY A 121 -54.47 10.92 -19.69
C GLY A 121 -53.03 11.25 -19.36
N ILE A 122 -52.72 12.52 -19.18
CA ILE A 122 -51.36 13.00 -18.85
C ILE A 122 -50.98 12.58 -17.44
N GLU A 123 -51.91 12.68 -16.47
CA GLU A 123 -51.70 12.22 -15.11
C GLU A 123 -51.54 10.70 -15.01
N GLN A 124 -52.29 9.90 -15.79
CA GLN A 124 -52.07 8.47 -15.86
C GLN A 124 -50.72 8.10 -16.47
N VAL A 125 -50.27 8.78 -17.51
CA VAL A 125 -48.96 8.55 -18.14
C VAL A 125 -47.83 8.95 -17.17
N ALA A 126 -47.99 10.09 -16.46
CA ALA A 126 -47.02 10.51 -15.43
C ALA A 126 -46.90 9.51 -14.28
N ASN A 127 -48.02 8.95 -13.82
CA ASN A 127 -48.03 7.93 -12.76
C ASN A 127 -47.44 6.61 -13.22
N ILE A 128 -47.69 6.19 -14.50
CA ILE A 128 -47.03 5.00 -15.08
C ILE A 128 -45.52 5.22 -15.19
N PHE A 129 -45.08 6.40 -15.64
CA PHE A 129 -43.66 6.72 -15.72
C PHE A 129 -42.97 6.72 -14.34
N ALA A 130 -43.62 7.31 -13.33
CA ALA A 130 -43.10 7.30 -11.94
C ALA A 130 -43.04 5.88 -11.36
N SER A 131 -44.03 5.02 -11.64
CA SER A 131 -43.99 3.61 -11.22
C SER A 131 -42.90 2.81 -11.92
N LEU A 132 -42.71 2.99 -13.21
CA LEU A 132 -41.65 2.33 -13.99
C LEU A 132 -40.25 2.78 -13.56
N GLN A 133 -40.09 4.06 -13.22
CA GLN A 133 -38.82 4.61 -12.68
C GLN A 133 -38.53 4.07 -11.29
N SER A 134 -39.56 3.95 -10.43
CA SER A 134 -39.43 3.34 -9.10
C SER A 134 -39.10 1.85 -9.17
N ASP A 135 -39.75 1.13 -10.08
CA ASP A 135 -39.49 -0.32 -10.29
C ASP A 135 -38.11 -0.58 -10.88
N ALA A 136 -37.67 0.23 -11.85
CA ALA A 136 -36.31 0.14 -12.41
C ALA A 136 -35.25 0.46 -11.35
N TYR A 137 -35.48 1.50 -10.52
CA TYR A 137 -34.60 1.86 -9.41
C TYR A 137 -34.53 0.76 -8.36
N ASN A 138 -35.68 0.21 -7.93
CA ASN A 138 -35.73 -0.87 -6.96
C ASN A 138 -35.11 -2.18 -7.48
N LYS A 139 -35.27 -2.47 -8.76
CA LYS A 139 -34.66 -3.64 -9.42
C LYS A 139 -33.14 -3.48 -9.55
N GLY A 140 -32.65 -2.31 -9.94
CA GLY A 140 -31.22 -1.99 -9.95
C GLY A 140 -30.59 -2.03 -8.56
N TYR A 141 -31.30 -1.51 -7.56
CA TYR A 141 -30.83 -1.56 -6.15
C TYR A 141 -30.80 -2.99 -5.62
N LYS A 142 -31.78 -3.85 -5.95
CA LYS A 142 -31.77 -5.27 -5.57
C LYS A 142 -30.60 -6.02 -6.17
N VAL A 143 -30.37 -5.88 -7.47
CA VAL A 143 -29.24 -6.54 -8.16
C VAL A 143 -27.90 -6.07 -7.57
N ALA A 144 -27.73 -4.77 -7.35
CA ALA A 144 -26.50 -4.24 -6.75
C ALA A 144 -26.28 -4.70 -5.30
N THR A 145 -27.36 -4.92 -4.53
CA THR A 145 -27.24 -5.45 -3.15
C THR A 145 -26.99 -6.95 -3.13
N GLU A 146 -27.49 -7.71 -4.09
CA GLU A 146 -27.21 -9.14 -4.24
C GLU A 146 -25.75 -9.36 -4.67
N GLU A 147 -25.27 -8.64 -5.67
CA GLU A 147 -23.85 -8.68 -6.11
C GLU A 147 -22.89 -8.26 -4.99
N ALA A 148 -23.24 -7.23 -4.20
CA ALA A 148 -22.44 -6.83 -3.05
C ALA A 148 -22.45 -7.88 -1.93
N ALA A 149 -23.56 -8.58 -1.72
CA ALA A 149 -23.66 -9.65 -0.74
C ALA A 149 -22.79 -10.86 -1.15
N GLU A 150 -22.87 -11.27 -2.44
CA GLU A 150 -22.01 -12.35 -2.97
C GLU A 150 -20.51 -11.99 -2.85
N MET A 151 -20.16 -10.75 -3.14
CA MET A 151 -18.77 -10.28 -3.00
C MET A 151 -18.30 -10.26 -1.54
N ILE A 152 -19.17 -9.92 -0.59
CA ILE A 152 -18.88 -9.97 0.84
C ILE A 152 -18.73 -11.42 1.32
N ASP A 153 -19.56 -12.33 0.84
CA ASP A 153 -19.47 -13.75 1.19
C ASP A 153 -18.17 -14.37 0.65
N ASP A 154 -17.81 -14.04 -0.61
CA ASP A 154 -16.54 -14.48 -1.23
C ASP A 154 -15.32 -13.91 -0.49
N LEU A 155 -15.33 -12.63 -0.15
CA LEU A 155 -14.27 -12.01 0.64
C LEU A 155 -14.20 -12.59 2.06
N THR A 156 -15.33 -12.93 2.65
CA THR A 156 -15.39 -13.57 3.98
C THR A 156 -14.80 -14.97 3.93
N ALA A 157 -15.12 -15.74 2.89
CA ALA A 157 -14.53 -17.06 2.66
C ALA A 157 -13.01 -16.99 2.43
N GLN A 158 -12.53 -16.01 1.66
CA GLN A 158 -11.10 -15.77 1.45
C GLN A 158 -10.39 -15.38 2.77
N VAL A 159 -11.02 -14.56 3.62
CA VAL A 159 -10.50 -14.20 4.94
C VAL A 159 -10.47 -15.42 5.87
N GLU A 160 -11.47 -16.29 5.84
CA GLU A 160 -11.47 -17.54 6.60
C GLU A 160 -10.41 -18.52 6.08
N GLU A 161 -10.24 -18.65 4.77
CA GLU A 161 -9.17 -19.45 4.17
C GLU A 161 -7.79 -18.93 4.57
N LEU A 162 -7.60 -17.59 4.57
CA LEU A 162 -6.35 -16.96 5.02
C LEU A 162 -6.11 -17.16 6.53
N LYS A 163 -7.16 -17.15 7.35
CA LYS A 163 -7.06 -17.44 8.80
C LYS A 163 -6.77 -18.90 9.10
N ASN A 164 -7.28 -19.81 8.28
CA ASN A 164 -7.12 -21.25 8.41
C ASN A 164 -5.89 -21.81 7.67
N ARG A 165 -5.15 -20.95 6.92
CA ARG A 165 -3.82 -21.35 6.47
C ARG A 165 -3.00 -21.70 7.69
N PRO A 166 -2.34 -22.89 7.70
CA PRO A 166 -1.44 -23.21 8.79
C PRO A 166 -0.46 -22.04 8.90
N THR A 167 -0.57 -21.31 9.99
CA THR A 167 0.41 -20.29 10.34
C THR A 167 1.73 -21.00 10.39
N THR A 168 2.56 -20.77 9.38
CA THR A 168 3.98 -21.06 9.50
C THR A 168 4.38 -20.51 10.85
N SER A 169 4.94 -21.34 11.71
CA SER A 169 5.31 -20.95 13.07
C SER A 169 6.06 -19.62 12.96
N GLY A 170 5.44 -18.55 13.42
CA GLY A 170 6.02 -17.21 13.34
C GLY A 170 7.35 -17.22 14.09
N THR A 171 8.35 -16.57 13.54
CA THR A 171 9.64 -16.43 14.22
C THR A 171 9.45 -15.49 15.41
N VAL A 172 9.70 -15.98 16.61
CA VAL A 172 9.67 -15.19 17.83
C VAL A 172 11.01 -14.47 17.96
N ILE A 173 10.98 -13.15 17.94
CA ILE A 173 12.19 -12.32 18.02
C ILE A 173 12.09 -11.43 19.26
N ASN A 174 13.14 -11.42 20.05
CA ASN A 174 13.30 -10.51 21.17
C ASN A 174 14.08 -9.27 20.71
N ILE A 175 13.40 -8.14 20.70
CA ILE A 175 13.98 -6.87 20.25
C ILE A 175 14.12 -5.93 21.45
N THR A 176 15.33 -5.46 21.72
CA THR A 176 15.57 -4.46 22.77
C THR A 176 15.67 -3.09 22.14
N ILE A 177 14.73 -2.20 22.43
CA ILE A 177 14.74 -0.78 22.02
C ILE A 177 14.70 0.07 23.29
N ASP A 178 15.61 1.03 23.41
CA ASP A 178 15.72 1.94 24.57
C ASP A 178 15.75 1.20 25.94
N GLY A 179 16.44 0.05 26.00
CA GLY A 179 16.56 -0.78 27.20
C GLY A 179 15.31 -1.56 27.58
N LYS A 180 14.27 -1.56 26.75
CA LYS A 180 13.08 -2.40 26.89
C LYS A 180 13.12 -3.52 25.87
N THR A 181 13.08 -4.75 26.35
CA THR A 181 13.00 -5.93 25.49
C THR A 181 11.51 -6.25 25.22
N ASP A 182 11.11 -6.12 23.97
CA ASP A 182 9.80 -6.54 23.49
C ASP A 182 9.94 -7.84 22.70
N THR A 183 9.07 -8.81 22.97
CA THR A 183 9.01 -10.05 22.20
C THR A 183 8.01 -9.84 21.07
N LYS A 184 8.47 -9.86 19.83
CA LYS A 184 7.60 -9.80 18.64
C LYS A 184 7.50 -11.15 17.97
N VAL A 185 6.30 -11.47 17.49
CA VAL A 185 6.04 -12.62 16.63
C VAL A 185 5.89 -12.11 15.20
N ILE A 186 6.89 -12.34 14.37
CA ILE A 186 6.79 -12.07 12.93
C ILE A 186 6.21 -13.30 12.28
N ASN A 187 5.04 -13.16 11.64
CA ASN A 187 4.29 -14.25 11.02
C ASN A 187 4.93 -14.76 9.70
N SER A 188 6.24 -14.67 9.59
CA SER A 188 7.02 -15.16 8.46
C SER A 188 8.38 -15.64 8.94
N ILE A 189 9.04 -16.47 8.12
CA ILE A 189 10.44 -16.82 8.36
C ILE A 189 11.27 -15.56 8.14
N VAL A 190 12.07 -15.22 9.13
CA VAL A 190 12.96 -14.06 9.10
C VAL A 190 14.35 -14.52 8.60
N ASN A 191 14.99 -13.66 7.80
CA ASN A 191 16.34 -13.93 7.33
C ASN A 191 17.30 -14.04 8.54
N PRO A 192 18.23 -15.00 8.54
CA PRO A 192 19.19 -15.20 9.65
C PRO A 192 19.98 -13.94 10.04
N ASN A 193 20.21 -13.04 9.10
CA ASN A 193 20.95 -11.78 9.35
C ASN A 193 20.08 -10.67 9.96
N ALA A 194 18.78 -10.88 10.14
CA ALA A 194 17.87 -9.78 10.51
C ALA A 194 18.18 -9.17 11.89
N GLU A 195 18.56 -9.98 12.88
CA GLU A 195 18.91 -9.48 14.21
C GLU A 195 20.17 -8.62 14.16
N GLU A 196 21.21 -9.07 13.48
CA GLU A 196 22.43 -8.30 13.28
C GLU A 196 22.17 -6.98 12.53
N LEU A 197 21.32 -7.02 11.47
CA LEU A 197 20.91 -5.84 10.72
C LEU A 197 20.18 -4.82 11.59
N VAL A 198 19.30 -5.28 12.49
CA VAL A 198 18.61 -4.41 13.46
C VAL A 198 19.61 -3.74 14.41
N ASP A 199 20.62 -4.46 14.86
CA ASP A 199 21.63 -3.89 15.75
C ASP A 199 22.45 -2.79 15.06
N TYR A 200 22.91 -3.01 13.81
CA TYR A 200 23.57 -1.96 13.02
C TYR A 200 22.66 -0.72 12.84
N LEU A 201 21.39 -0.92 12.53
CA LEU A 201 20.44 0.20 12.36
C LEU A 201 20.21 0.98 13.66
N LYS A 202 20.18 0.31 14.83
CA LYS A 202 20.03 0.96 16.15
C LYS A 202 21.27 1.78 16.52
N GLU A 203 22.44 1.33 16.14
CA GLU A 203 23.68 2.10 16.33
C GLU A 203 23.80 3.31 15.38
N GLY A 204 22.78 3.51 14.50
CA GLY A 204 22.71 4.64 13.57
C GLY A 204 23.46 4.43 12.27
N GLU A 205 23.91 3.21 12.00
CA GLU A 205 24.52 2.82 10.73
C GLU A 205 23.50 2.65 9.63
N ASN A 206 23.88 2.98 8.39
CA ASN A 206 23.06 2.67 7.24
C ASN A 206 23.46 1.30 6.67
N VAL A 207 22.50 0.54 6.18
CA VAL A 207 22.72 -0.83 5.72
C VAL A 207 22.52 -0.94 4.22
N PHE A 208 23.41 -1.69 3.54
CA PHE A 208 23.30 -2.01 2.12
C PHE A 208 23.14 -3.51 1.92
N LEU A 209 21.96 -3.94 1.45
CA LEU A 209 21.63 -5.33 1.17
C LEU A 209 21.96 -5.64 -0.29
N TRP A 210 22.90 -6.55 -0.55
CA TRP A 210 23.22 -6.95 -1.90
C TRP A 210 23.14 -8.46 -2.07
N GLY A 211 22.85 -8.92 -3.30
CA GLY A 211 22.74 -10.35 -3.58
C GLY A 211 21.79 -10.63 -4.74
N PRO A 212 21.59 -11.91 -5.09
CA PRO A 212 20.87 -12.28 -6.30
C PRO A 212 19.43 -11.76 -6.32
N ALA A 213 18.90 -11.56 -7.54
CA ALA A 213 17.52 -11.12 -7.70
C ALA A 213 16.54 -12.17 -7.16
N GLY A 214 15.52 -11.69 -6.43
CA GLY A 214 14.52 -12.58 -5.83
C GLY A 214 14.98 -13.30 -4.56
N ALA A 215 16.04 -12.84 -3.88
CA ALA A 215 16.47 -13.31 -2.57
C ALA A 215 15.68 -12.71 -1.38
N GLY A 216 14.64 -11.93 -1.64
CA GLY A 216 13.77 -11.41 -0.58
C GLY A 216 14.25 -10.13 0.10
N LYS A 217 15.19 -9.37 -0.48
CA LYS A 217 15.73 -8.13 0.11
C LYS A 217 14.65 -7.12 0.52
N ASN A 218 13.60 -6.93 -0.31
CA ASN A 218 12.50 -6.02 -0.01
C ASN A 218 11.65 -6.52 1.16
N VAL A 219 11.35 -7.83 1.19
CA VAL A 219 10.63 -8.47 2.31
C VAL A 219 11.43 -8.33 3.60
N LEU A 220 12.76 -8.51 3.53
CA LEU A 220 13.64 -8.29 4.67
C LEU A 220 13.58 -6.83 5.15
N GLY A 221 13.56 -5.84 4.23
CA GLY A 221 13.38 -4.43 4.58
C GLY A 221 12.07 -4.16 5.33
N GLU A 222 10.96 -4.76 4.91
CA GLU A 222 9.68 -4.68 5.61
C GLU A 222 9.75 -5.33 7.01
N GLN A 223 10.39 -6.50 7.12
CA GLN A 223 10.60 -7.19 8.39
C GLN A 223 11.45 -6.37 9.36
N LEU A 224 12.53 -5.72 8.88
CA LEU A 224 13.36 -4.82 9.69
C LEU A 224 12.56 -3.64 10.22
N ALA A 225 11.69 -3.04 9.41
CA ALA A 225 10.82 -1.94 9.86
C ALA A 225 9.81 -2.43 10.92
N GLU A 226 9.25 -3.63 10.75
CA GLU A 226 8.38 -4.26 11.74
C GLU A 226 9.15 -4.55 13.04
N MET A 227 10.37 -5.08 12.96
CA MET A 227 11.24 -5.34 14.12
C MET A 227 11.58 -4.05 14.87
N LEU A 228 11.90 -2.97 14.17
CA LEU A 228 12.20 -1.66 14.75
C LEU A 228 10.96 -0.90 15.24
N ASN A 229 9.76 -1.42 14.96
CA ASN A 229 8.49 -0.79 15.28
C ASN A 229 8.36 0.63 14.72
N VAL A 230 8.65 0.76 13.42
CA VAL A 230 8.54 2.01 12.68
C VAL A 230 7.85 1.78 11.34
N PRO A 231 7.23 2.81 10.73
CA PRO A 231 6.68 2.72 9.39
C PRO A 231 7.76 2.43 8.33
N PHE A 232 7.37 1.66 7.32
CA PHE A 232 8.20 1.36 6.16
C PHE A 232 7.94 2.36 5.04
N PHE A 233 8.99 2.97 4.51
CA PHE A 233 8.96 3.87 3.36
C PHE A 233 9.81 3.28 2.25
N TYR A 234 9.27 3.24 1.04
CA TYR A 234 9.91 2.64 -0.10
C TYR A 234 10.19 3.67 -1.19
N MET A 235 11.39 3.61 -1.76
CA MET A 235 11.77 4.37 -2.93
C MET A 235 12.56 3.48 -3.89
N ASN A 236 12.13 3.44 -5.14
CA ASN A 236 12.84 2.76 -6.21
C ASN A 236 13.93 3.68 -6.78
N THR A 237 14.46 3.34 -7.95
CA THR A 237 15.49 4.11 -8.65
C THR A 237 15.23 5.62 -8.65
N VAL A 238 16.26 6.38 -8.31
CA VAL A 238 16.26 7.84 -8.23
C VAL A 238 17.06 8.44 -9.37
N TYR A 239 16.45 9.31 -10.15
CA TYR A 239 17.09 9.89 -11.32
C TYR A 239 17.61 11.32 -11.09
N THR A 240 16.95 12.08 -10.24
CA THR A 240 17.27 13.49 -9.99
C THR A 240 17.31 13.78 -8.49
N LYS A 241 17.98 14.87 -8.11
CA LYS A 241 17.94 15.36 -6.73
C LYS A 241 16.50 15.70 -6.27
N TYR A 242 15.62 16.04 -7.20
CA TYR A 242 14.23 16.42 -6.90
C TYR A 242 13.39 15.22 -6.43
N ASP A 243 13.78 14.02 -6.83
CA ASP A 243 13.16 12.79 -6.30
C ASP A 243 13.45 12.61 -4.80
N ILE A 244 14.53 13.23 -4.30
CA ILE A 244 14.89 13.27 -2.87
C ILE A 244 14.32 14.52 -2.19
N THR A 245 14.52 15.71 -2.78
CA THR A 245 14.20 16.99 -2.15
C THR A 245 12.78 17.48 -2.38
N GLY A 246 11.99 16.80 -3.22
CA GLY A 246 10.72 17.32 -3.71
C GLY A 246 10.91 18.43 -4.76
N PHE A 247 9.80 18.86 -5.34
CA PHE A 247 9.78 19.91 -6.36
C PHE A 247 8.53 20.77 -6.25
N THR A 248 8.55 21.93 -6.91
CA THR A 248 7.37 22.79 -7.01
C THR A 248 6.72 22.57 -8.37
N ASP A 249 5.43 22.28 -8.40
CA ASP A 249 4.65 22.07 -9.63
C ASP A 249 4.42 23.38 -10.40
N ALA A 250 3.85 23.30 -11.60
CA ALA A 250 3.56 24.45 -12.44
C ALA A 250 2.53 25.43 -11.82
N GLN A 251 1.78 25.00 -10.81
CA GLN A 251 0.81 25.78 -10.07
C GLN A 251 1.43 26.46 -8.83
N GLY A 252 2.72 26.20 -8.54
CA GLY A 252 3.43 26.73 -7.39
C GLY A 252 3.27 25.90 -6.11
N ASN A 253 2.66 24.71 -6.17
CA ASN A 253 2.52 23.83 -5.02
C ASN A 253 3.77 22.97 -4.84
N TYR A 254 4.23 22.83 -3.61
CA TYR A 254 5.30 21.91 -3.28
C TYR A 254 4.80 20.46 -3.26
N VAL A 255 5.46 19.59 -4.02
CA VAL A 255 5.14 18.15 -4.11
C VAL A 255 6.17 17.37 -3.29
N PRO A 256 5.78 16.77 -2.15
CA PRO A 256 6.68 15.98 -1.33
C PRO A 256 6.94 14.60 -1.95
N THR A 257 8.13 14.06 -1.67
CA THR A 257 8.54 12.70 -2.06
C THR A 257 8.39 11.72 -0.91
N ALA A 258 8.66 10.44 -1.15
CA ALA A 258 8.71 9.43 -0.10
C ALA A 258 9.75 9.78 0.98
N VAL A 259 10.91 10.32 0.60
CA VAL A 259 11.96 10.78 1.54
C VAL A 259 11.44 11.91 2.42
N ILE A 260 10.72 12.87 1.85
CA ILE A 260 10.16 13.97 2.64
C ILE A 260 9.07 13.49 3.60
N ASN A 261 8.21 12.58 3.15
CA ASN A 261 7.18 12.00 4.01
C ASN A 261 7.79 11.19 5.15
N TRP A 262 8.88 10.46 4.87
CA TRP A 262 9.65 9.75 5.88
C TRP A 262 10.26 10.71 6.90
N LEU A 263 10.97 11.76 6.48
CA LEU A 263 11.58 12.74 7.38
C LEU A 263 10.56 13.54 8.22
N LYS A 264 9.36 13.75 7.70
CA LYS A 264 8.26 14.43 8.42
C LYS A 264 7.49 13.53 9.37
N ASN A 265 7.76 12.24 9.37
CA ASN A 265 7.08 11.32 10.27
C ASN A 265 7.66 11.41 11.68
N GLU A 266 6.84 11.88 12.63
CA GLU A 266 7.22 12.07 14.04
C GLU A 266 7.59 10.74 14.73
N ASP A 267 7.03 9.61 14.29
CA ASP A 267 7.32 8.29 14.84
C ASP A 267 8.63 7.68 14.27
N GLY A 268 9.33 8.41 13.40
CA GLY A 268 10.48 7.92 12.65
C GLY A 268 10.07 7.08 11.45
N GLY A 269 10.91 6.18 10.99
CA GLY A 269 10.64 5.30 9.85
C GLY A 269 11.88 4.62 9.31
N LEU A 270 11.68 3.52 8.59
CA LEU A 270 12.73 2.91 7.80
C LEU A 270 12.55 3.30 6.34
N MET A 271 13.51 4.05 5.79
CA MET A 271 13.59 4.36 4.36
C MET A 271 14.35 3.25 3.64
N PHE A 272 13.69 2.62 2.68
CA PHE A 272 14.26 1.57 1.86
C PHE A 272 14.49 2.07 0.43
N PHE A 273 15.77 2.23 0.04
CA PHE A 273 16.17 2.57 -1.32
C PHE A 273 16.44 1.30 -2.12
N ASP A 274 15.52 0.94 -3.01
CA ASP A 274 15.69 -0.23 -3.87
C ASP A 274 16.45 0.11 -5.16
N GLU A 275 17.17 -0.86 -5.69
CA GLU A 275 17.97 -0.74 -6.91
C GLU A 275 18.95 0.46 -6.91
N MET A 276 19.60 0.70 -5.78
CA MET A 276 20.41 1.90 -5.54
C MET A 276 21.56 2.08 -6.55
N CYS A 277 22.09 1.00 -7.12
CA CYS A 277 23.14 1.09 -8.15
C CYS A 277 22.60 1.49 -9.54
N THR A 278 21.28 1.67 -9.71
CA THR A 278 20.69 2.25 -10.91
C THR A 278 20.45 3.75 -10.82
N ASN A 279 20.63 4.33 -9.63
CA ASN A 279 20.47 5.75 -9.41
C ASN A 279 21.48 6.56 -10.25
N SER A 280 21.05 7.76 -10.66
CA SER A 280 21.98 8.70 -11.28
C SER A 280 23.07 9.17 -10.30
N PRO A 281 24.25 9.59 -10.76
CA PRO A 281 25.28 10.18 -9.89
C PRO A 281 24.79 11.42 -9.13
N GLU A 282 23.92 12.23 -9.75
CA GLU A 282 23.30 13.40 -9.11
C GLU A 282 22.42 13.00 -7.92
N ALA A 283 21.61 11.97 -8.11
CA ALA A 283 20.73 11.45 -7.06
C ALA A 283 21.54 10.87 -5.89
N ASN A 284 22.58 10.09 -6.18
CA ASN A 284 23.48 9.56 -5.16
C ASN A 284 24.17 10.67 -4.36
N THR A 285 24.52 11.79 -4.98
CA THR A 285 25.08 12.94 -4.28
C THR A 285 24.08 13.54 -3.28
N ALA A 286 22.80 13.63 -3.66
CA ALA A 286 21.75 14.12 -2.75
C ALA A 286 21.51 13.15 -1.57
N ILE A 287 21.49 11.85 -1.84
CA ILE A 287 21.41 10.82 -0.79
C ILE A 287 22.62 10.90 0.14
N ASN A 288 23.83 11.01 -0.40
CA ASN A 288 25.05 11.15 0.39
C ASN A 288 25.02 12.37 1.33
N ALA A 289 24.51 13.50 0.85
CA ALA A 289 24.35 14.71 1.64
C ALA A 289 23.39 14.48 2.81
N LEU A 290 22.27 13.79 2.57
CA LEU A 290 21.30 13.42 3.59
C LEU A 290 21.92 12.49 4.64
N LEU A 291 22.61 11.42 4.21
CA LEU A 291 23.21 10.43 5.10
C LEU A 291 24.35 11.02 5.97
N ALA A 292 25.17 11.89 5.36
CA ALA A 292 26.30 12.52 6.06
C ALA A 292 25.85 13.58 7.06
N ASN A 293 24.88 14.42 6.67
CA ASN A 293 24.48 15.58 7.49
C ASN A 293 23.30 15.26 8.41
N LYS A 294 22.60 14.15 8.19
CA LYS A 294 21.37 13.77 8.91
C LYS A 294 20.25 14.83 8.77
N TYR A 295 20.30 15.65 7.74
CA TYR A 295 19.24 16.61 7.39
C TYR A 295 19.24 16.90 5.88
N ILE A 296 18.12 17.46 5.42
CA ILE A 296 17.93 17.94 4.04
C ILE A 296 17.34 19.36 4.08
N VAL A 297 17.75 20.20 3.12
CA VAL A 297 17.19 21.54 2.94
C VAL A 297 16.28 21.51 1.71
N LEU A 298 15.03 21.85 1.90
CA LEU A 298 14.03 21.88 0.81
C LEU A 298 14.15 23.17 0.00
N GLN A 299 13.53 23.22 -1.18
CA GLN A 299 13.52 24.40 -2.05
C GLN A 299 12.92 25.65 -1.40
N ASN A 300 11.97 25.48 -0.48
CA ASN A 300 11.35 26.55 0.29
C ASN A 300 12.19 27.03 1.50
N GLY A 301 13.38 26.48 1.68
CA GLY A 301 14.28 26.78 2.80
C GLY A 301 13.98 26.00 4.08
N GLU A 302 12.93 25.18 4.12
CA GLU A 302 12.63 24.29 5.25
C GLU A 302 13.76 23.28 5.45
N VAL A 303 14.17 23.05 6.69
CA VAL A 303 15.20 22.05 7.05
C VAL A 303 14.53 20.89 7.75
N LEU A 304 14.62 19.71 7.15
CA LEU A 304 14.13 18.46 7.74
C LEU A 304 15.31 17.66 8.26
N LYS A 305 15.22 17.22 9.51
CA LYS A 305 16.30 16.46 10.19
C LYS A 305 15.88 15.02 10.44
N MET A 306 16.82 14.11 10.32
CA MET A 306 16.65 12.74 10.80
C MET A 306 16.63 12.73 12.34
N SER A 307 15.71 11.97 12.91
CA SER A 307 15.71 11.61 14.32
C SER A 307 16.44 10.27 14.53
N PRO A 308 16.76 9.88 15.77
CA PRO A 308 17.34 8.55 16.05
C PRO A 308 16.45 7.37 15.62
N ARG A 309 15.18 7.62 15.34
CA ARG A 309 14.23 6.59 14.83
C ARG A 309 14.06 6.59 13.31
N HIS A 310 14.90 7.34 12.59
CA HIS A 310 14.96 7.30 11.13
C HIS A 310 16.10 6.39 10.68
N TYR A 311 15.77 5.27 10.07
CA TYR A 311 16.70 4.24 9.63
C TYR A 311 16.78 4.21 8.10
N VAL A 312 17.94 3.85 7.57
CA VAL A 312 18.17 3.77 6.13
C VAL A 312 18.69 2.40 5.75
N VAL A 313 17.99 1.76 4.84
CA VAL A 313 18.40 0.53 4.19
C VAL A 313 18.40 0.76 2.68
N ALA A 314 19.48 0.41 2.01
CA ALA A 314 19.57 0.36 0.56
C ALA A 314 19.66 -1.09 0.08
N ALA A 315 19.19 -1.36 -1.13
CA ALA A 315 19.29 -2.68 -1.73
C ALA A 315 19.69 -2.60 -3.21
N ASP A 316 20.46 -3.59 -3.65
CA ASP A 316 20.75 -3.81 -5.07
C ASP A 316 21.07 -5.28 -5.35
N ASN A 317 21.16 -5.64 -6.63
CA ASN A 317 21.60 -6.97 -7.03
C ASN A 317 23.13 -7.07 -7.14
N THR A 318 23.84 -5.96 -7.09
CA THR A 318 25.30 -5.87 -7.09
C THR A 318 25.81 -5.20 -5.80
N ASN A 319 27.09 -5.36 -5.52
CA ASN A 319 27.76 -4.75 -4.36
C ASN A 319 28.26 -3.31 -4.60
N GLY A 320 27.73 -2.63 -5.62
CA GLY A 320 28.13 -1.26 -5.95
C GLY A 320 29.43 -1.13 -6.77
N LEU A 321 30.04 -2.23 -7.20
CA LEU A 321 31.25 -2.19 -8.04
C LEU A 321 30.97 -2.04 -9.53
N GLY A 322 29.72 -1.88 -9.92
CA GLY A 322 29.28 -1.68 -11.30
C GLY A 322 28.49 -2.85 -11.87
N ALA A 323 28.31 -2.83 -13.18
CA ALA A 323 27.54 -3.84 -13.91
C ALA A 323 28.24 -5.21 -13.88
N THR A 324 27.42 -6.27 -13.89
CA THR A 324 27.84 -7.65 -14.11
C THR A 324 27.18 -8.18 -15.38
N GLU A 325 27.53 -9.41 -15.81
CA GLU A 325 26.89 -10.04 -16.97
C GLU A 325 25.37 -10.21 -16.76
N GLU A 326 24.93 -10.49 -15.52
CA GLU A 326 23.51 -10.64 -15.20
C GLU A 326 22.80 -9.32 -14.96
N TYR A 327 23.51 -8.27 -14.56
CA TYR A 327 22.96 -6.98 -14.12
C TYR A 327 23.63 -5.81 -14.82
N ASN A 328 23.32 -5.61 -16.11
CA ASN A 328 23.99 -4.67 -17.00
C ASN A 328 23.67 -3.17 -16.72
N GLY A 329 22.55 -2.88 -16.11
CA GLY A 329 22.09 -1.50 -15.85
C GLY A 329 22.58 -0.90 -14.54
N ARG A 330 23.77 -1.28 -14.04
CA ARG A 330 24.29 -0.85 -12.74
C ARG A 330 25.48 0.10 -12.89
N TYR A 331 25.40 1.25 -12.22
CA TYR A 331 26.54 2.18 -12.12
C TYR A 331 27.48 1.74 -11.00
N LYS A 332 28.76 2.02 -11.18
CA LYS A 332 29.73 1.92 -10.09
C LYS A 332 29.46 3.04 -9.09
N MET A 333 29.28 2.68 -7.83
CA MET A 333 29.15 3.63 -6.73
C MET A 333 30.53 4.22 -6.36
N ASP A 334 30.56 5.50 -6.01
CA ASP A 334 31.74 6.11 -5.44
C ASP A 334 32.07 5.49 -4.06
N GLU A 335 33.36 5.39 -3.75
CA GLU A 335 33.80 4.91 -2.44
C GLU A 335 33.25 5.77 -1.30
N SER A 336 33.10 7.07 -1.52
CA SER A 336 32.47 7.97 -0.54
C SER A 336 31.01 7.62 -0.25
N THR A 337 30.28 7.04 -1.22
CA THR A 337 28.92 6.54 -1.03
C THR A 337 28.94 5.19 -0.33
N ARG A 338 29.83 4.30 -0.78
CA ARG A 338 29.96 2.95 -0.21
C ARG A 338 30.37 2.99 1.26
N ASP A 339 31.28 3.87 1.64
CA ASP A 339 31.76 4.06 3.02
C ASP A 339 30.66 4.50 4.02
N ARG A 340 29.50 4.93 3.51
CA ARG A 340 28.35 5.31 4.33
C ARG A 340 27.41 4.16 4.67
N PHE A 341 27.72 2.95 4.20
CA PHE A 341 26.89 1.77 4.42
C PHE A 341 27.68 0.59 4.92
N ALA A 342 27.10 -0.17 5.82
CA ALA A 342 27.52 -1.52 6.14
C ALA A 342 26.91 -2.49 5.11
N PHE A 343 27.74 -3.29 4.43
CA PHE A 343 27.32 -4.16 3.32
C PHE A 343 27.03 -5.59 3.80
N PHE A 344 25.80 -6.05 3.54
CA PHE A 344 25.35 -7.41 3.87
C PHE A 344 24.97 -8.17 2.62
N PHE A 345 25.56 -9.37 2.45
CA PHE A 345 25.20 -10.27 1.37
C PHE A 345 23.97 -11.09 1.76
N ILE A 346 22.93 -11.02 0.95
CA ILE A 346 21.66 -11.71 1.15
C ILE A 346 21.51 -12.75 0.05
N ASP A 347 21.68 -14.02 0.42
CA ASP A 347 21.50 -15.16 -0.49
C ASP A 347 20.15 -15.85 -0.25
N TYR A 348 19.89 -16.89 -1.01
CA TYR A 348 18.74 -17.76 -0.85
C TYR A 348 18.88 -18.59 0.43
N ASP A 349 17.92 -18.46 1.32
CA ASP A 349 17.85 -19.21 2.57
C ASP A 349 17.02 -20.48 2.42
N ALA A 350 17.54 -21.60 2.92
CA ALA A 350 16.91 -22.92 2.76
C ALA A 350 15.57 -23.02 3.52
N ALA A 351 15.46 -22.39 4.69
CA ALA A 351 14.23 -22.42 5.49
C ALA A 351 13.13 -21.59 4.83
N VAL A 352 13.50 -20.43 4.23
CA VAL A 352 12.57 -19.63 3.44
C VAL A 352 12.07 -20.40 2.23
N GLU A 353 12.96 -21.10 1.50
CA GLU A 353 12.58 -21.92 0.36
C GLU A 353 11.61 -23.04 0.76
N GLU A 354 11.89 -23.74 1.86
CA GLU A 354 11.05 -24.82 2.38
C GLU A 354 9.66 -24.31 2.79
N SER A 355 9.60 -23.13 3.40
CA SER A 355 8.34 -22.44 3.71
C SER A 355 7.51 -22.14 2.46
N ILE A 356 8.15 -21.67 1.39
CA ILE A 356 7.47 -21.32 0.14
C ILE A 356 6.85 -22.55 -0.53
N VAL A 357 7.57 -23.67 -0.55
CA VAL A 357 7.09 -24.87 -1.26
C VAL A 357 6.11 -25.72 -0.45
N GLY A 358 6.17 -25.65 0.89
CA GLY A 358 5.38 -26.50 1.76
C GLY A 358 5.57 -27.99 1.43
N ASP A 359 4.48 -28.68 1.07
CA ASP A 359 4.52 -30.11 0.75
C ASP A 359 5.13 -30.43 -0.64
N LYS A 360 5.33 -29.41 -1.50
CA LYS A 360 5.80 -29.57 -2.89
C LYS A 360 7.33 -29.60 -3.00
N LYS A 361 7.98 -30.44 -2.19
CA LYS A 361 9.46 -30.49 -2.05
C LYS A 361 10.20 -30.82 -3.34
N ASP A 362 9.56 -31.54 -4.27
CA ASP A 362 10.11 -31.87 -5.60
C ASP A 362 10.48 -30.62 -6.44
N ILE A 363 9.90 -29.45 -6.13
CA ILE A 363 10.30 -28.16 -6.69
C ILE A 363 11.72 -27.79 -6.23
N LEU A 364 12.01 -27.94 -4.93
CA LEU A 364 13.32 -27.59 -4.38
C LEU A 364 14.42 -28.49 -4.91
N ASP A 365 14.16 -29.79 -4.99
CA ASP A 365 15.11 -30.75 -5.57
C ASP A 365 15.49 -30.30 -6.98
N PHE A 366 14.52 -29.94 -7.80
CA PHE A 366 14.74 -29.47 -9.16
C PHE A 366 15.47 -28.13 -9.22
N VAL A 367 15.01 -27.12 -8.46
CA VAL A 367 15.58 -25.75 -8.50
C VAL A 367 17.01 -25.73 -7.97
N ARG A 368 17.28 -26.46 -6.89
CA ARG A 368 18.62 -26.54 -6.28
C ARG A 368 19.62 -27.26 -7.22
N GLU A 369 19.21 -28.37 -7.85
CA GLU A 369 20.03 -29.04 -8.85
C GLU A 369 20.26 -28.15 -10.09
N LEU A 370 19.20 -27.47 -10.56
CA LEU A 370 19.29 -26.56 -11.70
C LEU A 370 20.26 -25.39 -11.42
N ARG A 371 20.25 -24.79 -10.23
CA ARG A 371 21.22 -23.77 -9.82
C ARG A 371 22.66 -24.32 -9.85
N LYS A 372 22.86 -25.54 -9.37
CA LYS A 372 24.18 -26.18 -9.38
C LYS A 372 24.67 -26.38 -10.81
N VAL A 373 23.85 -26.97 -11.66
CA VAL A 373 24.19 -27.25 -13.07
C VAL A 373 24.46 -25.97 -13.84
N THR A 374 23.62 -24.96 -13.72
CA THR A 374 23.82 -23.68 -14.42
C THR A 374 25.08 -22.96 -13.98
N LYS A 375 25.45 -23.04 -12.69
CA LYS A 375 26.71 -22.50 -12.18
C LYS A 375 27.92 -23.25 -12.73
N GLU A 376 27.86 -24.57 -12.82
CA GLU A 376 28.93 -25.41 -13.40
C GLU A 376 29.13 -25.16 -14.90
N CYS A 377 28.04 -24.79 -15.60
CA CYS A 377 28.09 -24.47 -17.04
C CYS A 377 28.40 -23.00 -17.32
N ASN A 378 28.59 -22.15 -16.30
CA ASN A 378 28.67 -20.69 -16.43
C ASN A 378 27.47 -20.07 -17.16
N ILE A 379 26.28 -20.64 -16.98
CA ILE A 379 25.04 -20.15 -17.55
C ILE A 379 24.37 -19.21 -16.52
N SER A 380 24.16 -17.97 -16.93
CA SER A 380 23.44 -16.99 -16.10
C SER A 380 21.94 -17.28 -16.09
N LEU A 381 21.42 -17.73 -14.95
CA LEU A 381 20.00 -18.01 -14.76
C LEU A 381 19.54 -17.66 -13.34
N VAL A 382 18.62 -16.71 -13.22
CA VAL A 382 18.10 -16.27 -11.92
C VAL A 382 16.97 -17.21 -11.46
N LEU A 383 17.26 -18.01 -10.46
CA LEU A 383 16.35 -19.01 -9.87
C LEU A 383 15.99 -18.66 -8.40
N GLY A 384 15.45 -17.45 -8.17
CA GLY A 384 15.12 -16.94 -6.84
C GLY A 384 13.74 -17.38 -6.33
N TYR A 385 13.33 -16.87 -5.17
CA TYR A 385 12.03 -17.13 -4.55
C TYR A 385 10.84 -16.83 -5.49
N ARG A 386 10.96 -15.83 -6.37
CA ARG A 386 9.93 -15.54 -7.38
C ARG A 386 9.75 -16.71 -8.37
N CYS A 387 10.85 -17.38 -8.74
CA CYS A 387 10.79 -18.58 -9.58
C CYS A 387 10.09 -19.71 -8.84
N ILE A 388 10.52 -20.01 -7.60
CA ILE A 388 9.93 -21.06 -6.77
C ILE A 388 8.43 -20.81 -6.56
N ASN A 389 8.03 -19.59 -6.19
CA ASN A 389 6.61 -19.22 -6.02
C ASN A 389 5.78 -19.47 -7.30
N ARG A 390 6.33 -19.19 -8.49
CA ARG A 390 5.65 -19.48 -9.75
C ARG A 390 5.48 -20.98 -9.97
N LEU A 391 6.51 -21.79 -9.69
CA LEU A 391 6.41 -23.25 -9.79
C LEU A 391 5.37 -23.82 -8.82
N VAL A 392 5.28 -23.27 -7.59
CA VAL A 392 4.25 -23.61 -6.61
C VAL A 392 2.86 -23.25 -7.11
N LYS A 393 2.68 -22.03 -7.63
CA LYS A 393 1.39 -21.54 -8.14
C LYS A 393 0.88 -22.34 -9.34
N PHE A 394 1.79 -22.80 -10.19
CA PHE A 394 1.46 -23.57 -11.39
C PHE A 394 1.75 -25.07 -11.23
N TYR A 395 1.79 -25.56 -9.98
CA TYR A 395 2.17 -26.95 -9.68
C TYR A 395 1.31 -27.98 -10.42
N ASP A 396 0.00 -27.77 -10.52
CA ASP A 396 -0.95 -28.69 -11.14
C ASP A 396 -1.15 -28.43 -12.64
N LYS A 397 -0.38 -27.52 -13.23
CA LYS A 397 -0.40 -27.24 -14.66
C LYS A 397 0.68 -28.05 -15.38
N ASP A 398 0.72 -27.93 -16.72
CA ASP A 398 1.76 -28.51 -17.54
C ASP A 398 3.16 -28.01 -17.08
N ALA A 399 3.96 -28.95 -16.57
CA ALA A 399 5.28 -28.63 -16.02
C ALA A 399 6.26 -28.16 -17.10
N ALA A 400 6.21 -28.72 -18.33
CA ALA A 400 7.10 -28.33 -19.41
C ALA A 400 6.83 -26.88 -19.85
N ARG A 401 5.57 -26.53 -20.08
CA ARG A 401 5.16 -25.13 -20.36
C ARG A 401 5.49 -24.18 -19.22
N THR A 402 5.30 -24.63 -17.98
CA THR A 402 5.63 -23.80 -16.80
C THR A 402 7.12 -23.50 -16.75
N ILE A 403 7.99 -24.47 -17.04
CA ILE A 403 9.44 -24.29 -17.12
C ILE A 403 9.79 -23.35 -18.28
N GLU A 404 9.26 -23.60 -19.48
CA GLU A 404 9.52 -22.80 -20.67
C GLU A 404 9.25 -21.30 -20.42
N HIS A 405 8.07 -20.96 -19.88
CA HIS A 405 7.69 -19.56 -19.65
C HIS A 405 8.34 -18.89 -18.44
N ASN A 406 8.62 -19.65 -17.37
CA ASN A 406 9.08 -19.05 -16.12
C ASN A 406 10.59 -19.17 -15.87
N ILE A 407 11.24 -20.16 -16.48
CA ILE A 407 12.67 -20.44 -16.30
C ILE A 407 13.44 -20.13 -17.57
N LEU A 408 13.12 -20.78 -18.69
CA LEU A 408 13.93 -20.71 -19.91
C LEU A 408 13.80 -19.37 -20.63
N LYS A 409 12.59 -18.80 -20.71
CA LYS A 409 12.35 -17.44 -21.24
C LYS A 409 13.00 -17.16 -22.60
N GLY A 410 13.01 -18.12 -23.50
CA GLY A 410 13.62 -17.98 -24.82
C GLY A 410 15.12 -18.33 -24.86
N MET A 411 15.64 -19.08 -23.88
CA MET A 411 17.00 -19.62 -23.90
C MET A 411 17.25 -20.44 -25.17
N GLU A 412 18.46 -20.37 -25.69
CA GLU A 412 18.88 -21.12 -26.87
C GLU A 412 18.82 -22.65 -26.66
N GLN A 413 18.44 -23.37 -27.70
CA GLN A 413 18.23 -24.81 -27.61
C GLN A 413 19.48 -25.58 -27.17
N ASP A 414 20.66 -25.19 -27.65
CA ASP A 414 21.93 -25.85 -27.29
C ASP A 414 22.20 -25.69 -25.78
N THR A 415 21.91 -24.55 -25.21
CA THR A 415 22.01 -24.31 -23.76
C THR A 415 21.03 -25.20 -22.97
N ILE A 416 19.79 -25.33 -23.47
CA ILE A 416 18.79 -26.22 -22.86
C ILE A 416 19.27 -27.66 -22.90
N ASN A 417 19.83 -28.12 -24.04
CA ASN A 417 20.37 -29.47 -24.22
C ASN A 417 21.55 -29.71 -23.28
N GLU A 418 22.45 -28.73 -23.14
CA GLU A 418 23.60 -28.83 -22.22
C GLU A 418 23.12 -28.99 -20.77
N ILE A 419 22.23 -28.16 -20.30
CA ILE A 419 21.67 -28.24 -18.93
C ILE A 419 21.00 -29.62 -18.75
N ALA A 420 20.13 -30.00 -19.68
CA ALA A 420 19.37 -31.26 -19.59
C ALA A 420 20.25 -32.49 -19.49
N SER A 421 21.43 -32.49 -20.20
CA SER A 421 22.39 -33.60 -20.17
C SER A 421 23.03 -33.83 -18.80
N ARG A 422 23.11 -32.78 -17.97
CA ARG A 422 23.72 -32.79 -16.64
C ARG A 422 22.73 -32.98 -15.50
N LEU A 423 21.43 -32.79 -15.75
CA LEU A 423 20.40 -33.01 -14.74
C LEU A 423 20.23 -34.50 -14.47
N THR A 424 20.39 -34.93 -13.23
CA THR A 424 20.29 -36.34 -12.79
C THR A 424 18.95 -36.67 -12.14
N GLY A 425 18.29 -35.68 -11.55
CA GLY A 425 17.05 -35.84 -10.83
C GLY A 425 15.90 -36.44 -11.65
N THR A 426 14.91 -36.99 -10.96
CA THR A 426 13.80 -37.77 -11.54
C THR A 426 12.42 -37.27 -11.19
N THR A 427 12.32 -36.09 -10.51
CA THR A 427 11.02 -35.48 -10.19
C THR A 427 10.25 -35.15 -11.47
N LYS A 428 8.97 -34.80 -11.34
CA LYS A 428 8.17 -34.37 -12.49
C LYS A 428 8.79 -33.16 -13.24
N TRP A 429 9.44 -32.26 -12.51
CA TRP A 429 10.09 -31.07 -13.07
C TRP A 429 11.33 -31.43 -13.87
N HIS A 430 12.15 -32.38 -13.40
CA HIS A 430 13.32 -32.90 -14.15
C HIS A 430 12.88 -33.56 -15.44
N LYS A 431 11.84 -34.42 -15.38
CA LYS A 431 11.31 -35.10 -16.58
C LYS A 431 10.74 -34.08 -17.59
N ALA A 432 10.02 -33.08 -17.08
CA ALA A 432 9.47 -31.99 -17.89
C ALA A 432 10.57 -31.15 -18.55
N PHE A 433 11.65 -30.81 -17.82
CA PHE A 433 12.81 -30.11 -18.42
C PHE A 433 13.46 -30.92 -19.51
N LYS A 434 13.75 -32.24 -19.25
CA LYS A 434 14.34 -33.12 -20.24
C LYS A 434 13.47 -33.33 -21.48
N SER A 435 12.15 -33.20 -21.39
CA SER A 435 11.26 -33.27 -22.55
C SER A 435 11.33 -32.07 -23.49
N LEU A 436 12.00 -30.98 -23.07
CA LEU A 436 12.22 -29.78 -23.89
C LEU A 436 13.49 -29.86 -24.77
N VAL A 437 14.26 -30.92 -24.63
CA VAL A 437 15.41 -31.24 -25.51
C VAL A 437 14.91 -31.52 -26.92
N LYS A 438 15.50 -30.90 -27.92
CA LYS A 438 15.20 -31.11 -29.34
C LYS A 438 16.42 -31.66 -30.08
#